data_38908792f7d1daf9bf5e09eb9a2042e0
#
_entry.id   38908792f7d1daf9bf5e09eb9a2042e0
#
_cell.length_a   1.000
_cell.length_b   1.000
_cell.length_c   1.000
_cell.angle_alpha   90.00
_cell.angle_beta   90.00
_cell.angle_gamma   90.00
#
_symmetry.space_group_name_H-M   'P 1'
#
loop_
_entity.id
_entity.type
_entity.pdbx_description
1 polymer ?
#
loop_
_entity_poly.entity_id
_entity_poly.type
_entity_poly.pdbx_seq_one_letter_code
_entity_poly.pdbx_strand_id
1 'polypeptide(L)'
;MSGFAGLRIALVGPLPPPAGGMANQTRQLAELLRAARAEVELVQTNAPYRPAWLGLVPMLRAAARLLPYAVRLWKAAGRSDVFHVMANSGWSWHLFAMPAIRIAARRGVPVVVNYRGGEAASFLARSHRVVCATIRRARAVA
;
A
#
# COMPACT_ATOMS: atom_id res chain seq x y z
N MET A 1 18.21 21.18 1.03
CA MET A 1 18.61 19.90 1.68
C MET A 1 17.51 18.88 1.43
N SER A 2 17.77 17.89 0.63
CA SER A 2 16.79 16.82 0.42
C SER A 2 16.99 15.75 1.49
N GLY A 3 16.21 15.81 2.57
CA GLY A 3 16.22 14.80 3.63
C GLY A 3 15.82 13.39 3.17
N PHE A 4 15.50 13.23 1.88
CA PHE A 4 15.11 11.97 1.26
C PHE A 4 16.18 11.38 0.34
N ALA A 5 17.31 12.04 0.16
CA ALA A 5 18.35 11.57 -0.76
C ALA A 5 18.89 10.19 -0.35
N GLY A 6 18.81 9.21 -1.25
CA GLY A 6 19.25 7.84 -1.03
C GLY A 6 18.30 6.99 -0.15
N LEU A 7 17.19 7.56 0.34
CA LEU A 7 16.19 6.80 1.11
C LEU A 7 15.41 5.88 0.17
N ARG A 8 15.37 4.59 0.48
CA ARG A 8 14.63 3.58 -0.29
C ARG A 8 13.21 3.45 0.26
N ILE A 9 12.23 3.88 -0.52
CA ILE A 9 10.82 3.95 -0.12
C ILE A 9 10.01 2.94 -0.93
N ALA A 10 9.34 2.01 -0.27
CA ALA A 10 8.28 1.23 -0.88
C ALA A 10 6.97 2.01 -0.78
N LEU A 11 6.48 2.53 -1.90
CA LEU A 11 5.20 3.22 -1.98
C LEU A 11 4.13 2.23 -2.43
N VAL A 12 3.21 1.93 -1.51
CA VAL A 12 2.15 0.94 -1.70
C VAL A 12 0.84 1.66 -1.98
N GLY A 13 0.24 1.43 -3.14
CA GLY A 13 -1.02 2.07 -3.50
C GLY A 13 -1.50 1.74 -4.91
N PRO A 14 -2.71 2.18 -5.28
CA PRO A 14 -3.20 2.03 -6.64
C PRO A 14 -2.47 2.99 -7.59
N LEU A 15 -2.39 2.60 -8.86
CA LEU A 15 -1.84 3.42 -9.94
C LEU A 15 -2.84 3.50 -11.09
N PRO A 16 -2.85 4.57 -11.90
CA PRO A 16 -3.61 4.59 -13.13
C PRO A 16 -3.09 3.53 -14.12
N PRO A 17 -3.91 2.95 -15.03
CA PRO A 17 -5.36 2.98 -15.07
C PRO A 17 -6.03 2.04 -14.06
N PRO A 18 -7.29 2.26 -13.65
CA PRO A 18 -8.09 3.45 -13.98
C PRO A 18 -7.61 4.70 -13.22
N ALA A 19 -7.84 5.88 -13.85
CA ALA A 19 -7.56 7.14 -13.19
C ALA A 19 -8.57 7.37 -12.04
N GLY A 20 -8.08 7.78 -10.89
CA GLY A 20 -8.87 8.06 -9.70
C GLY A 20 -8.08 8.89 -8.72
N GLY A 21 -8.75 9.49 -7.76
CA GLY A 21 -8.11 10.41 -6.80
C GLY A 21 -6.87 9.82 -6.14
N MET A 22 -7.00 8.66 -5.53
CA MET A 22 -5.88 7.99 -4.85
C MET A 22 -4.80 7.49 -5.84
N ALA A 23 -5.20 6.97 -7.00
CA ALA A 23 -4.23 6.51 -8.01
C ALA A 23 -3.36 7.66 -8.53
N ASN A 24 -3.98 8.82 -8.78
CA ASN A 24 -3.26 10.02 -9.18
C ASN A 24 -2.36 10.55 -8.06
N GLN A 25 -2.85 10.56 -6.81
CA GLN A 25 -2.05 10.95 -5.65
C GLN A 25 -0.84 10.05 -5.43
N THR A 26 -1.00 8.73 -5.58
CA THR A 26 0.11 7.76 -5.49
C THR A 26 1.17 8.06 -6.53
N ARG A 27 0.76 8.30 -7.77
CA ARG A 27 1.69 8.66 -8.86
C ARG A 27 2.40 9.98 -8.59
N GLN A 28 1.67 11.03 -8.23
CA GLN A 28 2.23 12.33 -7.90
C GLN A 28 3.22 12.27 -6.74
N LEU A 29 2.88 11.53 -5.69
CA LEU A 29 3.77 11.34 -4.54
C LEU A 29 5.06 10.62 -4.96
N ALA A 30 4.96 9.60 -5.81
CA ALA A 30 6.15 8.92 -6.33
C ALA A 30 7.06 9.87 -7.12
N GLU A 31 6.47 10.73 -7.95
CA GLU A 31 7.21 11.73 -8.73
C GLU A 31 7.91 12.75 -7.82
N LEU A 32 7.21 13.26 -6.80
CA LEU A 32 7.76 14.21 -5.84
C LEU A 32 8.91 13.60 -5.01
N LEU A 33 8.74 12.36 -4.54
CA LEU A 33 9.79 11.67 -3.78
C LEU A 33 11.03 11.40 -4.63
N ARG A 34 10.85 11.02 -5.90
CA ARG A 34 11.96 10.85 -6.85
C ARG A 34 12.65 12.18 -7.16
N ALA A 35 11.88 13.26 -7.33
CA ALA A 35 12.45 14.60 -7.48
C ALA A 35 13.25 15.04 -6.25
N ALA A 36 12.86 14.57 -5.05
CA ALA A 36 13.60 14.75 -3.80
C ALA A 36 14.78 13.75 -3.63
N ARG A 37 15.14 13.03 -4.70
CA ARG A 37 16.24 12.06 -4.76
C ARG A 37 16.05 10.80 -3.89
N ALA A 38 14.81 10.44 -3.54
CA ALA A 38 14.50 9.14 -2.97
C ALA A 38 14.46 8.05 -4.05
N GLU A 39 14.83 6.84 -3.67
CA GLU A 39 14.63 5.64 -4.49
C GLU A 39 13.24 5.08 -4.19
N VAL A 40 12.32 5.19 -5.17
CA VAL A 40 10.92 4.79 -4.97
C VAL A 40 10.60 3.52 -5.73
N GLU A 41 10.31 2.46 -4.99
CA GLU A 41 9.72 1.22 -5.49
C GLU A 41 8.21 1.28 -5.34
N LEU A 42 7.48 1.13 -6.47
CA LEU A 42 6.02 1.11 -6.47
C LEU A 42 5.50 -0.31 -6.29
N VAL A 43 4.71 -0.55 -5.24
CA VAL A 43 3.96 -1.78 -5.04
C VAL A 43 2.50 -1.52 -5.34
N GLN A 44 2.10 -1.85 -6.58
CA GLN A 44 0.76 -1.55 -7.07
C GLN A 44 -0.28 -2.51 -6.50
N THR A 45 -1.38 -1.96 -5.97
CA THR A 45 -2.50 -2.73 -5.40
C THR A 45 -3.52 -3.17 -6.45
N ASN A 46 -3.65 -2.42 -7.54
CA ASN A 46 -4.58 -2.66 -8.65
C ASN A 46 -3.90 -3.19 -9.92
N ALA A 47 -2.81 -3.93 -9.78
CA ALA A 47 -2.12 -4.51 -10.93
C ALA A 47 -3.06 -5.42 -11.76
N PRO A 48 -2.96 -5.38 -13.11
CA PRO A 48 -3.78 -6.24 -13.96
C PRO A 48 -3.47 -7.73 -13.71
N TYR A 49 -4.47 -8.59 -13.95
CA TYR A 49 -4.30 -10.03 -13.85
C TYR A 49 -3.41 -10.55 -14.98
N ARG A 50 -2.53 -11.49 -14.64
CA ARG A 50 -1.68 -12.17 -15.62
C ARG A 50 -1.66 -13.67 -15.34
N PRO A 51 -2.24 -14.51 -16.22
CA PRO A 51 -2.98 -14.17 -17.46
C PRO A 51 -4.34 -13.51 -17.15
N ALA A 52 -4.85 -12.75 -18.12
CA ALA A 52 -6.06 -11.93 -17.93
C ALA A 52 -7.32 -12.73 -17.58
N TRP A 53 -7.43 -13.99 -18.06
CA TRP A 53 -8.58 -14.87 -17.79
C TRP A 53 -8.75 -15.21 -16.30
N LEU A 54 -7.71 -15.12 -15.48
CA LEU A 54 -7.79 -15.32 -14.03
C LEU A 54 -8.75 -14.31 -13.35
N GLY A 55 -8.93 -13.14 -13.94
CA GLY A 55 -9.89 -12.15 -13.47
C GLY A 55 -11.37 -12.55 -13.66
N LEU A 56 -11.65 -13.53 -14.52
CA LEU A 56 -13.00 -13.99 -14.84
C LEU A 56 -13.53 -15.03 -13.85
N VAL A 57 -12.64 -15.68 -13.09
CA VAL A 57 -13.01 -16.74 -12.14
C VAL A 57 -12.98 -16.16 -10.72
N PRO A 58 -14.15 -16.02 -10.03
CA PRO A 58 -14.22 -15.30 -8.74
C PRO A 58 -13.29 -15.85 -7.66
N MET A 59 -13.19 -17.16 -7.50
CA MET A 59 -12.34 -17.81 -6.49
C MET A 59 -10.84 -17.61 -6.79
N LEU A 60 -10.44 -17.74 -8.06
CA LEU A 60 -9.04 -17.57 -8.49
C LEU A 60 -8.63 -16.10 -8.52
N ARG A 61 -9.57 -15.20 -8.77
CA ARG A 61 -9.32 -13.76 -8.86
C ARG A 61 -8.66 -13.19 -7.60
N ALA A 62 -9.18 -13.55 -6.42
CA ALA A 62 -8.63 -13.10 -5.14
C ALA A 62 -7.19 -13.62 -4.94
N ALA A 63 -6.99 -14.93 -5.12
CA ALA A 63 -5.67 -15.54 -4.99
C ALA A 63 -4.67 -14.99 -6.02
N ALA A 64 -5.09 -14.86 -7.28
CA ALA A 64 -4.25 -14.33 -8.36
C ALA A 64 -3.83 -12.87 -8.15
N ARG A 65 -4.56 -12.11 -7.33
CA ARG A 65 -4.19 -10.75 -6.95
C ARG A 65 -3.37 -10.69 -5.67
N LEU A 66 -3.82 -11.40 -4.64
CA LEU A 66 -3.24 -11.25 -3.29
C LEU A 66 -1.91 -12.00 -3.13
N LEU A 67 -1.72 -13.17 -3.75
CA LEU A 67 -0.45 -13.91 -3.64
C LEU A 67 0.73 -13.17 -4.29
N PRO A 68 0.66 -12.71 -5.54
CA PRO A 68 1.74 -11.91 -6.12
C PRO A 68 1.96 -10.60 -5.37
N TYR A 69 0.90 -9.98 -4.87
CA TYR A 69 0.97 -8.77 -4.06
C TYR A 69 1.75 -9.01 -2.76
N ALA A 70 1.41 -10.06 -2.01
CA ALA A 70 2.11 -10.42 -0.78
C ALA A 70 3.60 -10.73 -1.03
N VAL A 71 3.93 -11.43 -2.12
CA VAL A 71 5.32 -11.70 -2.52
C VAL A 71 6.07 -10.41 -2.83
N ARG A 72 5.44 -9.47 -3.55
CA ARG A 72 6.05 -8.16 -3.84
C ARG A 72 6.30 -7.36 -2.56
N LEU A 73 5.33 -7.33 -1.64
CA LEU A 73 5.48 -6.69 -0.33
C LEU A 73 6.66 -7.27 0.46
N TRP A 74 6.76 -8.59 0.50
CA TRP A 74 7.85 -9.27 1.21
C TRP A 74 9.22 -8.95 0.63
N LYS A 75 9.34 -8.96 -0.70
CA LYS A 75 10.57 -8.60 -1.40
C LYS A 75 10.91 -7.11 -1.20
N ALA A 76 9.93 -6.23 -1.35
CA ALA A 76 10.12 -4.80 -1.12
C ALA A 76 10.57 -4.50 0.31
N ALA A 77 10.00 -5.18 1.31
CA ALA A 77 10.40 -5.03 2.71
C ALA A 77 11.87 -5.42 2.98
N GLY A 78 12.42 -6.34 2.19
CA GLY A 78 13.83 -6.72 2.30
C GLY A 78 14.84 -5.70 1.76
N ARG A 79 14.36 -4.69 1.02
CA ARG A 79 15.22 -3.71 0.33
C ARG A 79 14.79 -2.26 0.50
N SER A 80 13.78 -1.98 1.31
CA SER A 80 13.29 -0.63 1.58
C SER A 80 13.61 -0.20 3.01
N ASP A 81 13.86 1.08 3.18
CA ASP A 81 14.11 1.68 4.50
C ASP A 81 12.82 2.12 5.18
N VAL A 82 11.77 2.40 4.39
CA VAL A 82 10.45 2.77 4.87
C VAL A 82 9.35 2.33 3.89
N PHE A 83 8.19 1.96 4.44
CA PHE A 83 6.96 1.75 3.68
C PHE A 83 6.06 2.97 3.80
N HIS A 84 5.57 3.47 2.68
CA HIS A 84 4.51 4.48 2.65
C HIS A 84 3.26 3.84 2.04
N VAL A 85 2.25 3.60 2.86
CA VAL A 85 1.04 2.88 2.47
C VAL A 85 -0.11 3.85 2.27
N MET A 86 -0.61 3.92 1.03
CA MET A 86 -1.83 4.65 0.69
C MET A 86 -3.04 3.78 1.06
N ALA A 87 -3.73 4.13 2.11
CA ALA A 87 -4.80 3.33 2.68
C ALA A 87 -6.19 3.92 2.40
N ASN A 88 -7.14 3.04 2.13
CA ASN A 88 -8.54 3.38 1.95
C ASN A 88 -9.41 2.57 2.92
N SER A 89 -10.69 2.91 2.99
CA SER A 89 -11.70 2.23 3.83
C SER A 89 -12.12 0.87 3.26
N GLY A 90 -12.87 0.11 4.05
CA GLY A 90 -13.57 -1.10 3.63
C GLY A 90 -12.64 -2.26 3.28
N TRP A 91 -13.02 -3.03 2.28
CA TRP A 91 -12.26 -4.20 1.81
C TRP A 91 -10.86 -3.86 1.32
N SER A 92 -10.67 -2.67 0.78
CA SER A 92 -9.35 -2.20 0.37
C SER A 92 -8.37 -2.12 1.53
N TRP A 93 -8.83 -1.72 2.72
CA TRP A 93 -8.03 -1.79 3.93
C TRP A 93 -7.58 -3.21 4.26
N HIS A 94 -8.54 -4.13 4.33
CA HIS A 94 -8.28 -5.51 4.75
C HIS A 94 -7.39 -6.28 3.76
N LEU A 95 -7.61 -6.06 2.47
CA LEU A 95 -6.91 -6.81 1.42
C LEU A 95 -5.56 -6.23 1.03
N PHE A 96 -5.34 -4.92 1.21
CA PHE A 96 -4.12 -4.26 0.72
C PHE A 96 -3.36 -3.51 1.80
N ALA A 97 -3.97 -2.58 2.53
CA ALA A 97 -3.25 -1.78 3.52
C ALA A 97 -2.80 -2.63 4.72
N MET A 98 -3.69 -3.43 5.28
CA MET A 98 -3.39 -4.26 6.44
C MET A 98 -2.26 -5.28 6.18
N PRO A 99 -2.25 -6.05 5.08
CA PRO A 99 -1.12 -6.92 4.75
C PRO A 99 0.19 -6.17 4.57
N ALA A 100 0.18 -5.01 3.92
CA ALA A 100 1.37 -4.19 3.72
C ALA A 100 1.98 -3.76 5.06
N ILE A 101 1.16 -3.24 5.96
CA ILE A 101 1.61 -2.80 7.30
C ILE A 101 2.16 -3.98 8.10
N ARG A 102 1.47 -5.12 8.09
CA ARG A 102 1.87 -6.30 8.86
C ARG A 102 3.16 -6.93 8.33
N ILE A 103 3.32 -7.02 7.02
CA ILE A 103 4.54 -7.56 6.40
C ILE A 103 5.73 -6.65 6.70
N ALA A 104 5.58 -5.34 6.50
CA ALA A 104 6.63 -4.39 6.80
C ALA A 104 7.03 -4.44 8.28
N ALA A 105 6.06 -4.47 9.20
CA ALA A 105 6.31 -4.59 10.64
C ALA A 105 7.04 -5.87 11.01
N ARG A 106 6.67 -7.01 10.43
CA ARG A 106 7.37 -8.31 10.63
C ARG A 106 8.80 -8.29 10.12
N ARG A 107 9.07 -7.52 9.10
CA ARG A 107 10.41 -7.35 8.53
C ARG A 107 11.20 -6.22 9.21
N GLY A 108 10.65 -5.58 10.23
CA GLY A 108 11.29 -4.49 10.95
C GLY A 108 11.39 -3.18 10.18
N VAL A 109 10.60 -3.01 9.11
CA VAL A 109 10.58 -1.81 8.28
C VAL A 109 9.54 -0.83 8.83
N PRO A 110 9.90 0.41 9.14
CA PRO A 110 8.95 1.42 9.60
C PRO A 110 7.91 1.74 8.53
N VAL A 111 6.68 1.99 8.96
CA VAL A 111 5.54 2.24 8.07
C VAL A 111 4.93 3.60 8.35
N VAL A 112 4.71 4.37 7.29
CA VAL A 112 3.87 5.56 7.28
C VAL A 112 2.57 5.20 6.59
N VAL A 113 1.44 5.38 7.28
CA VAL A 113 0.11 5.14 6.73
C VAL A 113 -0.52 6.47 6.33
N ASN A 114 -0.81 6.64 5.04
CA ASN A 114 -1.54 7.77 4.51
C ASN A 114 -2.99 7.36 4.26
N TYR A 115 -3.88 7.70 5.20
CA TYR A 115 -5.27 7.30 5.14
C TYR A 115 -6.10 8.30 4.34
N ARG A 116 -6.73 7.84 3.26
CA ARG A 116 -7.53 8.65 2.33
C ARG A 116 -8.97 8.14 2.14
N GLY A 117 -9.48 7.37 3.07
CA GLY A 117 -10.82 6.81 3.00
C GLY A 117 -11.92 7.85 3.20
N GLY A 118 -12.90 7.91 2.28
CA GLY A 118 -14.00 8.87 2.31
C GLY A 118 -15.05 8.59 3.41
N GLU A 119 -15.18 7.36 3.88
CA GLU A 119 -16.13 6.94 4.93
C GLU A 119 -15.42 6.51 6.22
N ALA A 120 -14.45 7.30 6.66
CA ALA A 120 -13.60 6.97 7.80
C ALA A 120 -14.40 6.66 9.07
N ALA A 121 -15.39 7.49 9.42
CA ALA A 121 -16.15 7.35 10.64
C ALA A 121 -16.94 6.03 10.69
N SER A 122 -17.70 5.70 9.65
CA SER A 122 -18.50 4.46 9.58
C SER A 122 -17.63 3.21 9.48
N PHE A 123 -16.52 3.29 8.75
CA PHE A 123 -15.57 2.19 8.62
C PHE A 123 -14.85 1.93 9.95
N LEU A 124 -14.35 2.95 10.63
CA LEU A 124 -13.69 2.82 11.92
C LEU A 124 -14.64 2.30 13.00
N ALA A 125 -15.90 2.74 13.00
CA ALA A 125 -16.90 2.24 13.94
C ALA A 125 -17.10 0.71 13.81
N ARG A 126 -17.12 0.19 12.59
CA ARG A 126 -17.32 -1.25 12.31
C ARG A 126 -16.06 -2.10 12.48
N SER A 127 -14.90 -1.54 12.17
CA SER A 127 -13.62 -2.27 12.09
C SER A 127 -12.60 -1.82 13.15
N HIS A 128 -13.01 -1.04 14.12
CA HIS A 128 -12.17 -0.38 15.12
C HIS A 128 -11.06 -1.29 15.70
N ARG A 129 -11.40 -2.48 16.19
CA ARG A 129 -10.40 -3.36 16.83
C ARG A 129 -9.27 -3.77 15.87
N VAL A 130 -9.63 -4.18 14.66
CA VAL A 130 -8.66 -4.65 13.66
C VAL A 130 -7.82 -3.49 13.13
N VAL A 131 -8.46 -2.35 12.86
CA VAL A 131 -7.78 -1.16 12.35
C VAL A 131 -6.81 -0.62 13.39
N CYS A 132 -7.24 -0.42 14.63
CA CYS A 132 -6.38 0.07 15.71
C CYS A 132 -5.21 -0.88 15.99
N ALA A 133 -5.44 -2.19 16.03
CA ALA A 133 -4.37 -3.18 16.22
C ALA A 133 -3.34 -3.14 15.09
N THR A 134 -3.78 -2.82 13.87
CA THR A 134 -2.89 -2.71 12.71
C THR A 134 -2.13 -1.38 12.70
N ILE A 135 -2.84 -0.26 12.93
CA ILE A 135 -2.24 1.08 12.95
C ILE A 135 -1.17 1.23 14.04
N ARG A 136 -1.35 0.58 15.19
CA ARG A 136 -0.32 0.57 16.26
C ARG A 136 1.03 0.02 15.81
N ARG A 137 1.08 -0.72 14.72
CA ARG A 137 2.33 -1.21 14.11
C ARG A 137 2.96 -0.21 13.15
N ALA A 138 2.23 0.83 12.75
CA ALA A 138 2.77 1.90 11.94
C ALA A 138 3.59 2.87 12.79
N ARG A 139 4.60 3.48 12.17
CA ARG A 139 5.43 4.50 12.80
C ARG A 139 4.74 5.86 12.82
N ALA A 140 3.95 6.15 11.78
CA ALA A 140 3.18 7.38 11.64
C ALA A 140 1.91 7.13 10.83
N VAL A 141 0.90 7.96 11.09
CA VAL A 141 -0.36 8.01 10.34
C VAL A 141 -0.59 9.45 9.91
N ALA A 142 -0.90 9.67 8.63
CA ALA A 142 -1.15 10.96 8.01
C ALA A 142 -2.53 11.00 7.33
#